data_52361b074efa26b7a16e6ddfd38e38fb
#
_entry.id   52361b074efa26b7a16e6ddfd38e38fb
#
_cell.length_a   1.000
_cell.length_b   1.000
_cell.length_c   1.000
_cell.angle_alpha   90.00
_cell.angle_beta   90.00
_cell.angle_gamma   90.00
#
_symmetry.space_group_name_H-M   'P 1'
#
loop_
_entity.id
_entity.type
_entity.pdbx_description
1 polymer ?
#
loop_
_entity_poly.entity_id
_entity_poly.type
_entity_poly.pdbx_seq_one_letter_code
_entity_poly.pdbx_strand_id
1 'polypeptide(L)'
;MSDNNNPAPAAPAADENQLIAERREKLKALREAQRQGKGVAFPNDFKPGHHAADLLAHHGEKTTELLAEQGTPASLAGRMMLKRVMGKASFATLQDSTGRFQIYITRDDVGEETYAAFKHWDLGDIIAAEGKLFKTRTGELSLHATSIRLLTKSLRPMPDKFHGVADQEVKYRQRYVDLMMDPVARDRFVARSKAVSGIREFMVSNDFLEVETPMLHPIPGGANAKPFVTHHNALDQQMFLRIAPELYLKRLIVGGFERVFEINRSYRNEGISVRHNPEFTMMEFYAAYWNYRDLMDFTEKLIRDAAQRAVGTLQLSYAGQPVDLAKPFERLTIREAILKHTEAGANVDDKPWLINALRKIGLSEEKDKLSARSLASLQVMYFEETVEEKLWQPTFIMEHPTEISPLARANDERPEVTERFELYITGREFGNGFSELNDAEDQAARFNAQVNAKDAGDDEAMYYDHDFVRALEYGMPPTGGCGVGIDRLMMLLTDSPSIRDVILFPALRRES
;
A
#
# COMPACT_ATOMS: atom_id res chain seq x y z
N MET A 1 -22.34 -44.98 26.75
CA MET A 1 -20.96 -45.30 26.44
C MET A 1 -20.41 -44.07 25.69
N SER A 2 -19.71 -43.26 26.43
CA SER A 2 -19.20 -41.96 25.98
C SER A 2 -17.73 -42.16 25.60
N ASP A 3 -17.42 -42.08 24.29
CA ASP A 3 -16.06 -42.10 23.81
C ASP A 3 -15.43 -40.71 23.99
N ASN A 4 -14.62 -40.61 25.03
CA ASN A 4 -13.72 -39.50 25.26
C ASN A 4 -12.52 -39.63 24.31
N ASN A 5 -12.57 -38.98 23.14
CA ASN A 5 -11.39 -38.76 22.29
C ASN A 5 -10.79 -37.40 22.65
N ASN A 6 -9.97 -37.38 23.69
CA ASN A 6 -9.14 -36.25 24.04
C ASN A 6 -7.83 -36.36 23.24
N PRO A 7 -7.47 -35.43 22.34
CA PRO A 7 -6.19 -35.47 21.65
C PRO A 7 -5.07 -35.31 22.67
N ALA A 8 -4.03 -36.15 22.56
CA ALA A 8 -2.86 -36.09 23.39
C ALA A 8 -2.23 -34.68 23.38
N PRO A 9 -1.75 -34.17 24.54
CA PRO A 9 -1.11 -32.88 24.60
C PRO A 9 0.10 -32.82 23.66
N ALA A 10 0.14 -31.80 22.80
CA ALA A 10 1.28 -31.52 21.94
C ALA A 10 2.53 -31.38 22.82
N ALA A 11 3.64 -31.99 22.38
CA ALA A 11 4.93 -31.89 23.06
C ALA A 11 5.25 -30.39 23.29
N PRO A 12 5.79 -30.00 24.46
CA PRO A 12 6.11 -28.59 24.74
C PRO A 12 7.06 -28.08 23.66
N ALA A 13 6.69 -26.95 23.04
CA ALA A 13 7.57 -26.22 22.14
C ALA A 13 8.87 -25.95 22.89
N ALA A 14 10.02 -26.34 22.30
CA ALA A 14 11.32 -26.02 22.87
C ALA A 14 11.37 -24.52 23.11
N ASP A 15 11.78 -24.10 24.31
CA ASP A 15 11.84 -22.69 24.70
C ASP A 15 12.61 -21.92 23.63
N GLU A 16 11.98 -20.94 22.97
CA GLU A 16 12.59 -20.11 21.92
C GLU A 16 13.93 -19.52 22.41
N ASN A 17 14.03 -19.17 23.68
CA ASN A 17 15.23 -18.67 24.30
C ASN A 17 16.37 -19.70 24.31
N GLN A 18 16.06 -20.98 24.51
CA GLN A 18 17.06 -22.06 24.45
C GLN A 18 17.60 -22.22 23.03
N LEU A 19 16.73 -22.26 22.03
CA LEU A 19 17.14 -22.34 20.62
C LEU A 19 17.99 -21.14 20.18
N ILE A 20 17.65 -19.94 20.64
CA ILE A 20 18.45 -18.72 20.40
C ILE A 20 19.83 -18.86 21.07
N ALA A 21 19.89 -19.33 22.31
CA ALA A 21 21.16 -19.53 23.01
C ALA A 21 22.07 -20.55 22.29
N GLU A 22 21.53 -21.70 21.86
CA GLU A 22 22.25 -22.70 21.08
C GLU A 22 22.81 -22.15 19.76
N ARG A 23 22.01 -21.35 19.03
CA ARG A 23 22.42 -20.70 17.77
C ARG A 23 23.49 -19.64 18.02
N ARG A 24 23.43 -18.92 19.14
CA ARG A 24 24.47 -17.95 19.54
C ARG A 24 25.80 -18.65 19.83
N GLU A 25 25.80 -19.80 20.46
CA GLU A 25 27.03 -20.58 20.66
C GLU A 25 27.62 -21.07 19.33
N LYS A 26 26.78 -21.52 18.36
CA LYS A 26 27.25 -21.85 17.02
C LYS A 26 27.88 -20.61 16.32
N LEU A 27 27.29 -19.43 16.44
CA LEU A 27 27.87 -18.20 15.90
C LEU A 27 29.20 -17.85 16.58
N LYS A 28 29.29 -18.03 17.90
CA LYS A 28 30.53 -17.80 18.64
C LYS A 28 31.65 -18.71 18.15
N ALA A 29 31.34 -19.98 17.89
CA ALA A 29 32.30 -20.94 17.31
C ALA A 29 32.78 -20.51 15.91
N LEU A 30 31.89 -20.01 15.04
CA LEU A 30 32.25 -19.48 13.73
C LEU A 30 33.17 -18.23 13.82
N ARG A 31 32.91 -17.33 14.76
CA ARG A 31 33.77 -16.17 15.00
C ARG A 31 35.14 -16.57 15.58
N GLU A 32 35.20 -17.58 16.40
CA GLU A 32 36.48 -18.11 16.93
C GLU A 32 37.30 -18.78 15.82
N ALA A 33 36.66 -19.57 14.95
CA ALA A 33 37.30 -20.13 13.78
C ALA A 33 37.87 -19.02 12.86
N GLN A 34 37.15 -17.94 12.67
CA GLN A 34 37.65 -16.76 11.91
C GLN A 34 38.87 -16.15 12.56
N ARG A 35 38.90 -15.96 13.88
CA ARG A 35 40.09 -15.43 14.60
C ARG A 35 41.31 -16.33 14.45
N GLN A 36 41.08 -17.62 14.28
CA GLN A 36 42.13 -18.62 14.04
C GLN A 36 42.51 -18.75 12.55
N GLY A 37 41.98 -17.92 11.66
CA GLY A 37 42.23 -17.96 10.22
C GLY A 37 41.54 -19.13 9.49
N LYS A 38 40.56 -19.80 10.13
CA LYS A 38 39.85 -20.97 9.60
C LYS A 38 38.52 -20.61 8.94
N GLY A 39 38.50 -19.58 8.10
CA GLY A 39 37.32 -19.14 7.38
C GLY A 39 36.78 -17.77 7.84
N VAL A 40 35.60 -17.37 7.33
CA VAL A 40 34.93 -16.11 7.62
C VAL A 40 33.53 -16.41 8.13
N ALA A 41 33.16 -15.83 9.28
CA ALA A 41 31.86 -16.07 9.92
C ALA A 41 30.67 -15.48 9.12
N PHE A 42 30.89 -14.35 8.42
CA PHE A 42 29.91 -13.70 7.55
C PHE A 42 30.61 -13.32 6.22
N PRO A 43 30.80 -14.29 5.31
CA PRO A 43 31.43 -14.02 4.03
C PRO A 43 30.50 -13.15 3.15
N ASN A 44 31.11 -12.22 2.39
CA ASN A 44 30.42 -11.26 1.53
C ASN A 44 30.94 -11.26 0.07
N ASP A 45 31.68 -12.28 -0.29
CA ASP A 45 32.33 -12.43 -1.58
C ASP A 45 31.56 -13.33 -2.56
N PHE A 46 30.46 -13.96 -2.13
CA PHE A 46 29.63 -14.78 -3.00
C PHE A 46 28.57 -13.95 -3.73
N LYS A 47 28.48 -14.15 -5.04
CA LYS A 47 27.45 -13.57 -5.90
C LYS A 47 26.73 -14.71 -6.62
N PRO A 48 25.42 -14.92 -6.35
CA PRO A 48 24.65 -15.93 -7.08
C PRO A 48 24.55 -15.54 -8.56
N GLY A 49 24.79 -16.48 -9.44
CA GLY A 49 24.66 -16.30 -10.88
C GLY A 49 23.22 -16.48 -11.39
N HIS A 50 22.35 -17.06 -10.57
CA HIS A 50 20.99 -17.43 -10.98
C HIS A 50 19.99 -17.18 -9.85
N HIS A 51 18.71 -17.00 -10.25
CA HIS A 51 17.56 -16.97 -9.35
C HIS A 51 16.68 -18.21 -9.54
N ALA A 52 15.93 -18.57 -8.50
CA ALA A 52 15.08 -19.76 -8.48
C ALA A 52 14.07 -19.78 -9.64
N ALA A 53 13.36 -18.65 -9.85
CA ALA A 53 12.36 -18.56 -10.93
C ALA A 53 12.98 -18.68 -12.32
N ASP A 54 14.16 -18.10 -12.55
CA ASP A 54 14.85 -18.17 -13.84
C ASP A 54 15.25 -19.58 -14.18
N LEU A 55 15.79 -20.33 -13.21
CA LEU A 55 16.16 -21.73 -13.40
C LEU A 55 14.94 -22.60 -13.71
N LEU A 56 13.83 -22.38 -12.99
CA LEU A 56 12.58 -23.09 -13.23
C LEU A 56 12.01 -22.79 -14.61
N ALA A 57 11.99 -21.51 -15.01
CA ALA A 57 11.48 -21.10 -16.30
C ALA A 57 12.29 -21.63 -17.49
N HIS A 58 13.63 -21.60 -17.40
CA HIS A 58 14.50 -22.01 -18.52
C HIS A 58 14.80 -23.51 -18.56
N HIS A 59 14.68 -24.21 -17.44
CA HIS A 59 15.11 -25.60 -17.33
C HIS A 59 14.04 -26.55 -16.77
N GLY A 60 12.90 -26.05 -16.28
CA GLY A 60 11.86 -26.86 -15.65
C GLY A 60 11.29 -27.95 -16.55
N GLU A 61 11.10 -27.66 -17.84
CA GLU A 61 10.54 -28.60 -18.82
C GLU A 61 11.57 -29.53 -19.48
N LYS A 62 12.90 -29.33 -19.24
CA LYS A 62 13.93 -30.18 -19.82
C LYS A 62 13.88 -31.58 -19.22
N THR A 63 14.18 -32.60 -20.06
CA THR A 63 14.26 -34.00 -19.58
C THR A 63 15.52 -34.25 -18.74
N THR A 64 15.53 -35.36 -18.00
CA THR A 64 16.66 -35.76 -17.20
C THR A 64 17.92 -36.01 -18.06
N GLU A 65 17.73 -36.63 -19.23
CA GLU A 65 18.79 -36.93 -20.18
C GLU A 65 19.41 -35.68 -20.75
N LEU A 66 18.59 -34.70 -21.16
CA LEU A 66 19.04 -33.44 -21.70
C LEU A 66 19.83 -32.63 -20.66
N LEU A 67 19.38 -32.59 -19.40
CA LEU A 67 20.10 -31.90 -18.32
C LEU A 67 21.43 -32.59 -18.00
N ALA A 68 21.48 -33.94 -18.04
CA ALA A 68 22.71 -34.71 -17.84
C ALA A 68 23.71 -34.47 -18.97
N GLU A 69 23.26 -34.45 -20.22
CA GLU A 69 24.10 -34.19 -21.39
C GLU A 69 24.66 -32.74 -21.36
N GLN A 70 23.83 -31.75 -21.05
CA GLN A 70 24.25 -30.35 -21.01
C GLN A 70 25.15 -30.04 -19.81
N GLY A 71 25.01 -30.78 -18.71
CA GLY A 71 25.78 -30.55 -17.49
C GLY A 71 25.71 -29.11 -16.98
N THR A 72 24.52 -28.44 -17.12
CA THR A 72 24.31 -27.01 -16.92
C THR A 72 24.77 -26.59 -15.53
N PRO A 73 25.79 -25.73 -15.40
CA PRO A 73 26.22 -25.23 -14.11
C PRO A 73 25.22 -24.18 -13.60
N ALA A 74 25.02 -24.14 -12.29
CA ALA A 74 24.25 -23.09 -11.66
C ALA A 74 24.81 -22.74 -10.27
N SER A 75 24.62 -21.50 -9.87
CA SER A 75 24.93 -21.01 -8.52
C SER A 75 23.78 -20.23 -7.95
N LEU A 76 23.41 -20.52 -6.71
CA LEU A 76 22.28 -19.99 -5.98
C LEU A 76 22.70 -19.54 -4.60
N ALA A 77 22.01 -18.54 -4.05
CA ALA A 77 22.06 -18.22 -2.64
C ALA A 77 20.64 -17.96 -2.13
N GLY A 78 20.37 -18.35 -0.90
CA GLY A 78 19.03 -18.14 -0.32
C GLY A 78 18.93 -18.61 1.11
N ARG A 79 17.79 -18.32 1.71
CA ARG A 79 17.43 -18.78 3.05
C ARG A 79 17.03 -20.26 3.00
N MET A 80 17.63 -21.06 3.86
CA MET A 80 17.30 -22.48 3.98
C MET A 80 15.95 -22.65 4.69
N MET A 81 14.92 -22.97 3.91
CA MET A 81 13.54 -23.13 4.40
C MET A 81 13.21 -24.57 4.80
N LEU A 82 13.91 -25.55 4.20
CA LEU A 82 13.76 -26.97 4.43
C LEU A 82 15.13 -27.63 4.47
N LYS A 83 15.27 -28.62 5.33
CA LYS A 83 16.45 -29.50 5.38
C LYS A 83 16.03 -30.93 5.73
N ARG A 84 16.46 -31.88 4.93
CA ARG A 84 16.23 -33.30 5.16
C ARG A 84 17.56 -34.05 5.00
N VAL A 85 18.07 -34.55 6.10
CA VAL A 85 19.33 -35.35 6.15
C VAL A 85 19.00 -36.82 6.05
N MET A 86 19.66 -37.55 5.12
CA MET A 86 19.47 -38.97 4.85
C MET A 86 20.84 -39.65 4.79
N GLY A 87 21.51 -39.82 5.95
CA GLY A 87 22.84 -40.45 6.03
C GLY A 87 23.92 -39.61 5.34
N LYS A 88 24.41 -40.08 4.17
CA LYS A 88 25.47 -39.43 3.39
C LYS A 88 24.93 -38.42 2.35
N ALA A 89 23.64 -38.33 2.20
CA ALA A 89 22.97 -37.40 1.29
C ALA A 89 21.95 -36.53 2.02
N SER A 90 21.64 -35.39 1.48
CA SER A 90 20.67 -34.44 2.04
C SER A 90 19.97 -33.66 0.93
N PHE A 91 18.75 -33.25 1.22
CA PHE A 91 18.05 -32.20 0.46
C PHE A 91 17.87 -30.97 1.32
N ALA A 92 18.01 -29.80 0.72
CA ALA A 92 17.60 -28.56 1.31
C ALA A 92 16.84 -27.75 0.28
N THR A 93 15.93 -26.88 0.74
CA THR A 93 15.24 -25.92 -0.11
C THR A 93 15.69 -24.52 0.25
N LEU A 94 16.23 -23.81 -0.72
CA LEU A 94 16.61 -22.40 -0.61
C LEU A 94 15.50 -21.51 -1.12
N GLN A 95 15.27 -20.42 -0.44
CA GLN A 95 14.36 -19.35 -0.87
C GLN A 95 15.15 -18.10 -1.14
N ASP A 96 15.06 -17.59 -2.37
CA ASP A 96 15.58 -16.29 -2.77
C ASP A 96 14.45 -15.25 -2.95
N SER A 97 14.72 -14.14 -3.62
CA SER A 97 13.73 -13.11 -3.90
C SER A 97 12.62 -13.53 -4.88
N THR A 98 12.87 -14.57 -5.68
CA THR A 98 12.00 -14.99 -6.79
C THR A 98 11.22 -16.27 -6.50
N GLY A 99 11.69 -17.08 -5.53
CA GLY A 99 11.01 -18.32 -5.23
C GLY A 99 11.87 -19.32 -4.42
N ARG A 100 11.48 -20.58 -4.52
CA ARG A 100 12.17 -21.69 -3.83
C ARG A 100 12.80 -22.64 -4.83
N PHE A 101 14.00 -23.12 -4.50
CA PHE A 101 14.73 -24.08 -5.32
C PHE A 101 15.34 -25.18 -4.45
N GLN A 102 15.24 -26.43 -4.91
CA GLN A 102 15.80 -27.57 -4.19
C GLN A 102 17.28 -27.75 -4.52
N ILE A 103 18.07 -28.03 -3.51
CA ILE A 103 19.48 -28.48 -3.65
C ILE A 103 19.66 -29.87 -3.08
N TYR A 104 20.42 -30.68 -3.78
CA TYR A 104 20.87 -32.03 -3.37
C TYR A 104 22.35 -31.99 -3.01
N ILE A 105 22.68 -32.47 -1.86
CA ILE A 105 24.01 -32.36 -1.25
C ILE A 105 24.46 -33.74 -0.84
N THR A 106 25.63 -34.22 -1.33
CA THR A 106 26.23 -35.46 -0.85
C THR A 106 27.54 -35.15 -0.15
N ARG A 107 27.88 -36.00 0.81
CA ARG A 107 29.16 -35.94 1.52
C ARG A 107 30.34 -36.06 0.56
N ASP A 108 30.20 -36.91 -0.44
CA ASP A 108 31.29 -37.27 -1.35
C ASP A 108 31.56 -36.13 -2.36
N ASP A 109 30.58 -35.31 -2.68
CA ASP A 109 30.73 -34.16 -3.58
C ASP A 109 31.22 -32.89 -2.87
N VAL A 110 30.68 -32.56 -1.67
CA VAL A 110 31.04 -31.34 -0.96
C VAL A 110 32.17 -31.51 0.06
N GLY A 111 32.61 -32.73 0.29
CA GLY A 111 33.62 -33.10 1.27
C GLY A 111 33.05 -33.36 2.66
N GLU A 112 33.77 -34.22 3.42
CA GLU A 112 33.32 -34.70 4.72
C GLU A 112 33.15 -33.58 5.76
N GLU A 113 34.11 -32.65 5.83
CA GLU A 113 34.08 -31.51 6.77
C GLU A 113 32.91 -30.57 6.49
N THR A 114 32.72 -30.17 5.23
CA THR A 114 31.62 -29.29 4.81
C THR A 114 30.26 -29.94 5.05
N TYR A 115 30.15 -31.26 4.75
CA TYR A 115 28.90 -31.99 4.99
C TYR A 115 28.60 -32.16 6.48
N ALA A 116 29.61 -32.37 7.31
CA ALA A 116 29.47 -32.41 8.75
C ALA A 116 29.00 -31.05 9.31
N ALA A 117 29.62 -29.97 8.84
CA ALA A 117 29.18 -28.60 9.21
C ALA A 117 27.74 -28.37 8.79
N PHE A 118 27.33 -28.72 7.55
CA PHE A 118 25.97 -28.58 7.04
C PHE A 118 24.91 -29.25 7.93
N LYS A 119 25.22 -30.43 8.50
CA LYS A 119 24.29 -31.09 9.43
C LYS A 119 23.92 -30.23 10.64
N HIS A 120 24.82 -29.34 11.07
CA HIS A 120 24.63 -28.44 12.21
C HIS A 120 24.07 -27.07 11.84
N TRP A 121 23.96 -26.74 10.55
CA TRP A 121 23.28 -25.50 10.12
C TRP A 121 21.79 -25.59 10.44
N ASP A 122 21.17 -24.46 10.68
CA ASP A 122 19.78 -24.39 11.13
C ASP A 122 18.87 -23.86 10.02
N LEU A 123 17.59 -24.20 10.11
CA LEU A 123 16.57 -23.56 9.26
C LEU A 123 16.59 -22.06 9.52
N GLY A 124 16.51 -21.28 8.43
CA GLY A 124 16.66 -19.84 8.47
C GLY A 124 18.07 -19.34 8.13
N ASP A 125 19.10 -20.18 8.19
CA ASP A 125 20.44 -19.81 7.73
C ASP A 125 20.41 -19.44 6.25
N ILE A 126 21.24 -18.46 5.85
CA ILE A 126 21.43 -18.10 4.44
C ILE A 126 22.67 -18.84 3.95
N ILE A 127 22.51 -19.61 2.89
CA ILE A 127 23.56 -20.43 2.32
C ILE A 127 23.72 -20.19 0.83
N ALA A 128 24.92 -20.39 0.32
CA ALA A 128 25.25 -20.49 -1.08
C ALA A 128 25.41 -21.94 -1.50
N ALA A 129 25.09 -22.23 -2.76
CA ALA A 129 25.32 -23.54 -3.37
C ALA A 129 25.70 -23.36 -4.85
N GLU A 130 26.70 -24.15 -5.28
CA GLU A 130 27.14 -24.22 -6.68
C GLU A 130 27.15 -25.67 -7.11
N GLY A 131 26.82 -25.96 -8.36
CA GLY A 131 26.76 -27.32 -8.87
C GLY A 131 26.17 -27.41 -10.25
N LYS A 132 25.52 -28.52 -10.56
CA LYS A 132 24.90 -28.80 -11.85
C LYS A 132 23.41 -29.07 -11.68
N LEU A 133 22.60 -28.64 -12.63
CA LEU A 133 21.17 -28.91 -12.66
C LEU A 133 20.91 -30.39 -12.99
N PHE A 134 19.95 -30.98 -12.31
CA PHE A 134 19.46 -32.33 -12.60
C PHE A 134 17.99 -32.46 -12.19
N LYS A 135 17.34 -33.54 -12.62
CA LYS A 135 16.00 -33.90 -12.12
C LYS A 135 16.10 -35.08 -11.13
N THR A 136 15.37 -34.95 -10.03
CA THR A 136 15.20 -36.08 -9.10
C THR A 136 14.36 -37.19 -9.71
N ARG A 137 14.29 -38.36 -9.04
CA ARG A 137 13.46 -39.51 -9.49
C ARG A 137 11.96 -39.13 -9.60
N THR A 138 11.52 -38.12 -8.86
CA THR A 138 10.15 -37.59 -8.89
C THR A 138 9.95 -36.48 -9.92
N GLY A 139 11.00 -36.17 -10.70
CA GLY A 139 10.93 -35.13 -11.76
C GLY A 139 11.18 -33.69 -11.29
N GLU A 140 11.52 -33.48 -10.03
CA GLU A 140 11.79 -32.13 -9.50
C GLU A 140 13.15 -31.62 -9.96
N LEU A 141 13.18 -30.44 -10.60
CA LEU A 141 14.42 -29.77 -10.99
C LEU A 141 15.19 -29.34 -9.75
N SER A 142 16.45 -29.73 -9.65
CA SER A 142 17.27 -29.51 -8.46
C SER A 142 18.72 -29.18 -8.85
N LEU A 143 19.45 -28.58 -7.94
CA LEU A 143 20.91 -28.39 -8.04
C LEU A 143 21.63 -29.51 -7.34
N HIS A 144 22.44 -30.33 -8.05
CA HIS A 144 23.38 -31.23 -7.46
C HIS A 144 24.61 -30.44 -7.05
N ALA A 145 24.68 -30.13 -5.76
CA ALA A 145 25.71 -29.22 -5.24
C ALA A 145 27.08 -29.90 -5.16
N THR A 146 28.06 -29.24 -5.74
CA THR A 146 29.49 -29.58 -5.62
C THR A 146 30.20 -28.69 -4.60
N SER A 147 29.59 -27.54 -4.26
CA SER A 147 30.04 -26.64 -3.22
C SER A 147 28.84 -26.05 -2.49
N ILE A 148 28.94 -25.94 -1.17
CA ILE A 148 28.00 -25.24 -0.32
C ILE A 148 28.75 -24.40 0.71
N ARG A 149 28.17 -23.25 1.08
CA ARG A 149 28.79 -22.32 2.02
C ARG A 149 27.75 -21.61 2.87
N LEU A 150 28.00 -21.52 4.18
CA LEU A 150 27.21 -20.69 5.07
C LEU A 150 27.58 -19.22 4.86
N LEU A 151 26.59 -18.38 4.51
CA LEU A 151 26.77 -16.95 4.32
C LEU A 151 26.34 -16.17 5.56
N THR A 152 25.22 -16.57 6.19
CA THR A 152 24.71 -15.90 7.39
C THR A 152 24.05 -16.89 8.32
N LYS A 153 24.47 -16.88 9.60
CA LYS A 153 23.86 -17.66 10.67
C LYS A 153 22.59 -16.95 11.19
N SER A 154 21.45 -17.62 11.08
CA SER A 154 20.19 -17.18 11.67
C SER A 154 20.17 -17.50 13.17
N LEU A 155 19.91 -16.50 14.00
CA LEU A 155 19.88 -16.67 15.46
C LEU A 155 18.49 -16.96 16.00
N ARG A 156 17.43 -16.51 15.33
CA ARG A 156 16.06 -16.82 15.75
C ARG A 156 15.51 -18.01 14.96
N PRO A 157 14.77 -18.90 15.59
CA PRO A 157 14.08 -19.98 14.88
C PRO A 157 13.05 -19.38 13.91
N MET A 158 12.83 -20.07 12.81
CA MET A 158 11.74 -19.73 11.89
C MET A 158 10.41 -20.08 12.56
N PRO A 159 9.35 -19.28 12.36
CA PRO A 159 8.00 -19.66 12.78
C PRO A 159 7.60 -21.03 12.24
N ASP A 160 6.73 -21.75 12.97
CA ASP A 160 6.28 -23.06 12.56
C ASP A 160 5.63 -23.03 11.18
N LYS A 161 6.01 -24.00 10.33
CA LYS A 161 5.52 -24.12 8.96
C LYS A 161 4.01 -24.29 8.85
N PHE A 162 3.40 -24.95 9.82
CA PHE A 162 2.00 -25.32 9.78
C PHE A 162 1.07 -24.22 10.30
N HIS A 163 1.61 -23.31 11.10
CA HIS A 163 0.82 -22.24 11.70
C HIS A 163 1.21 -20.86 11.17
N GLY A 164 2.38 -20.73 10.49
CA GLY A 164 2.90 -19.43 10.04
C GLY A 164 2.97 -18.41 11.17
N VAL A 165 2.86 -17.15 10.82
CA VAL A 165 2.52 -16.09 11.78
C VAL A 165 0.99 -15.97 11.75
N ALA A 166 0.32 -16.67 12.69
CA ALA A 166 -1.16 -16.67 12.74
C ALA A 166 -1.72 -15.33 13.24
N ASP A 167 -0.97 -14.64 14.09
CA ASP A 167 -1.36 -13.34 14.64
C ASP A 167 -1.12 -12.23 13.61
N GLN A 168 -2.20 -11.55 13.24
CA GLN A 168 -2.17 -10.45 12.28
C GLN A 168 -1.33 -9.25 12.78
N GLU A 169 -1.33 -8.97 14.07
CA GLU A 169 -0.54 -7.89 14.64
C GLU A 169 0.95 -8.20 14.57
N VAL A 170 1.34 -9.45 14.84
CA VAL A 170 2.73 -9.90 14.69
C VAL A 170 3.19 -9.78 13.23
N LYS A 171 2.33 -10.09 12.24
CA LYS A 171 2.64 -9.88 10.81
C LYS A 171 2.95 -8.41 10.50
N TYR A 172 2.22 -7.49 11.06
CA TYR A 172 2.44 -6.05 10.83
C TYR A 172 3.71 -5.56 11.55
N ARG A 173 3.96 -6.00 12.79
CA ARG A 173 5.15 -5.62 13.58
C ARG A 173 6.43 -6.23 13.05
N GLN A 174 6.36 -7.50 12.66
CA GLN A 174 7.50 -8.26 12.13
C GLN A 174 7.31 -8.52 10.62
N ARG A 175 7.06 -7.48 9.86
CA ARG A 175 6.83 -7.58 8.40
C ARG A 175 7.92 -8.38 7.68
N TYR A 176 9.17 -8.31 8.15
CA TYR A 176 10.27 -9.10 7.62
C TYR A 176 10.06 -10.61 7.78
N VAL A 177 9.37 -11.05 8.83
CA VAL A 177 8.99 -12.47 9.01
C VAL A 177 7.82 -12.82 8.10
N ASP A 178 6.80 -11.97 8.02
CA ASP A 178 5.65 -12.12 7.13
C ASP A 178 6.12 -12.29 5.66
N LEU A 179 6.95 -11.37 5.17
CA LEU A 179 7.55 -11.44 3.82
C LEU A 179 8.40 -12.69 3.59
N MET A 180 9.02 -13.22 4.65
CA MET A 180 9.84 -14.42 4.58
C MET A 180 9.00 -15.69 4.48
N MET A 181 7.86 -15.73 5.18
CA MET A 181 7.02 -16.92 5.33
C MET A 181 5.86 -16.99 4.35
N ASP A 182 5.26 -15.84 4.02
CA ASP A 182 4.05 -15.74 3.22
C ASP A 182 4.34 -15.17 1.81
N PRO A 183 4.29 -16.01 0.76
CA PRO A 183 4.47 -15.53 -0.61
C PRO A 183 3.38 -14.53 -1.03
N VAL A 184 2.14 -14.67 -0.53
CA VAL A 184 1.05 -13.74 -0.87
C VAL A 184 1.35 -12.33 -0.35
N ALA A 185 1.90 -12.22 0.87
CA ALA A 185 2.36 -10.93 1.40
C ALA A 185 3.44 -10.30 0.51
N ARG A 186 4.39 -11.10 0.02
CA ARG A 186 5.45 -10.64 -0.88
C ARG A 186 4.88 -10.17 -2.22
N ASP A 187 4.02 -10.97 -2.84
CA ASP A 187 3.40 -10.69 -4.13
C ASP A 187 2.59 -9.40 -4.09
N ARG A 188 1.92 -9.12 -2.98
CA ARG A 188 1.19 -7.87 -2.74
C ARG A 188 2.09 -6.63 -2.85
N PHE A 189 3.27 -6.66 -2.24
CA PHE A 189 4.21 -5.53 -2.32
C PHE A 189 4.93 -5.45 -3.67
N VAL A 190 5.13 -6.57 -4.35
CA VAL A 190 5.60 -6.58 -5.75
C VAL A 190 4.55 -5.95 -6.66
N ALA A 191 3.26 -6.32 -6.51
CA ALA A 191 2.16 -5.72 -7.25
C ALA A 191 2.07 -4.21 -6.98
N ARG A 192 2.23 -3.78 -5.72
CA ARG A 192 2.29 -2.35 -5.36
C ARG A 192 3.42 -1.62 -6.10
N SER A 193 4.61 -2.19 -6.12
CA SER A 193 5.75 -1.58 -6.83
C SER A 193 5.49 -1.46 -8.32
N LYS A 194 4.92 -2.50 -8.94
CA LYS A 194 4.52 -2.49 -10.35
C LYS A 194 3.45 -1.44 -10.64
N ALA A 195 2.42 -1.34 -9.78
CA ALA A 195 1.37 -0.33 -9.92
C ALA A 195 1.93 1.09 -9.89
N VAL A 196 2.75 1.41 -8.90
CA VAL A 196 3.35 2.76 -8.76
C VAL A 196 4.27 3.10 -9.93
N SER A 197 5.09 2.14 -10.39
CA SER A 197 5.91 2.35 -11.59
C SER A 197 5.05 2.55 -12.84
N GLY A 198 3.99 1.76 -13.00
CA GLY A 198 3.04 1.90 -14.10
C GLY A 198 2.33 3.24 -14.10
N ILE A 199 1.89 3.71 -12.93
CA ILE A 199 1.27 5.04 -12.78
C ILE A 199 2.25 6.13 -13.22
N ARG A 200 3.52 6.07 -12.80
CA ARG A 200 4.54 7.05 -13.25
C ARG A 200 4.71 7.05 -14.77
N GLU A 201 4.83 5.87 -15.37
CA GLU A 201 4.95 5.74 -16.83
C GLU A 201 3.71 6.29 -17.55
N PHE A 202 2.50 5.99 -17.03
CA PHE A 202 1.27 6.53 -17.56
C PHE A 202 1.24 8.06 -17.49
N MET A 203 1.58 8.65 -16.35
CA MET A 203 1.59 10.11 -16.17
C MET A 203 2.60 10.77 -17.12
N VAL A 204 3.84 10.28 -17.16
CA VAL A 204 4.91 10.82 -18.05
C VAL A 204 4.53 10.68 -19.52
N SER A 205 3.90 9.56 -19.93
CA SER A 205 3.45 9.36 -21.32
C SER A 205 2.25 10.25 -21.73
N ASN A 206 1.62 10.90 -20.76
CA ASN A 206 0.58 11.91 -20.96
C ASN A 206 1.07 13.34 -20.68
N ASP A 207 2.39 13.55 -20.79
CA ASP A 207 3.07 14.86 -20.68
C ASP A 207 3.01 15.50 -19.28
N PHE A 208 2.82 14.71 -18.22
CA PHE A 208 2.91 15.21 -16.85
C PHE A 208 4.36 15.18 -16.35
N LEU A 209 4.78 16.27 -15.72
CA LEU A 209 6.07 16.39 -15.03
C LEU A 209 5.93 15.89 -13.59
N GLU A 210 6.74 14.89 -13.20
CA GLU A 210 6.84 14.49 -11.78
C GLU A 210 7.65 15.56 -11.02
N VAL A 211 7.09 16.04 -9.92
CA VAL A 211 7.70 17.06 -9.07
C VAL A 211 7.70 16.63 -7.60
N GLU A 212 8.53 17.29 -6.81
CA GLU A 212 8.56 17.15 -5.35
C GLU A 212 8.30 18.51 -4.72
N THR A 213 7.33 18.57 -3.80
CA THR A 213 7.01 19.75 -3.01
C THR A 213 7.33 19.52 -1.53
N PRO A 214 7.43 20.57 -0.71
CA PRO A 214 7.80 20.41 0.70
C PRO A 214 6.88 19.47 1.47
N MET A 215 7.46 18.61 2.31
CA MET A 215 6.70 17.83 3.31
C MET A 215 6.50 18.60 4.62
N LEU A 216 7.38 19.56 4.91
CA LEU A 216 7.26 20.46 6.07
C LEU A 216 6.67 21.78 5.60
N HIS A 217 5.49 22.09 6.08
CA HIS A 217 4.73 23.29 5.74
C HIS A 217 4.76 24.30 6.89
N PRO A 218 4.96 25.59 6.61
CA PRO A 218 4.75 26.65 7.61
C PRO A 218 3.26 26.85 7.92
N ILE A 219 2.39 26.60 6.91
CA ILE A 219 0.93 26.68 7.02
C ILE A 219 0.37 25.39 6.43
N PRO A 220 -0.40 24.60 7.18
CA PRO A 220 -1.04 23.40 6.63
C PRO A 220 -2.26 23.78 5.80
N GLY A 221 -2.49 23.08 4.68
CA GLY A 221 -3.61 23.36 3.78
C GLY A 221 -3.77 22.28 2.71
N GLY A 222 -4.75 22.44 1.83
CA GLY A 222 -5.05 21.53 0.72
C GLY A 222 -6.02 20.39 1.07
N ALA A 223 -6.41 20.24 2.35
CA ALA A 223 -7.44 19.31 2.79
C ALA A 223 -7.98 19.74 4.16
N ASN A 224 -9.17 19.25 4.51
CA ASN A 224 -9.71 19.36 5.86
C ASN A 224 -9.20 18.16 6.67
N ALA A 225 -8.19 18.39 7.50
CA ALA A 225 -7.59 17.36 8.33
C ALA A 225 -6.74 17.98 9.45
N LYS A 226 -6.57 17.23 10.55
CA LYS A 226 -5.72 17.67 11.65
C LYS A 226 -4.24 17.38 11.33
N PRO A 227 -3.35 18.39 11.31
CA PRO A 227 -1.94 18.20 11.01
C PRO A 227 -1.13 17.65 12.19
N PHE A 228 -0.03 16.96 11.91
CA PHE A 228 1.06 16.78 12.88
C PHE A 228 1.88 18.05 12.99
N VAL A 229 2.23 18.42 14.21
CA VAL A 229 3.01 19.62 14.52
C VAL A 229 4.44 19.23 14.85
N THR A 230 5.41 20.01 14.37
CA THR A 230 6.81 19.89 14.71
C THR A 230 7.44 21.28 14.90
N HIS A 231 8.72 21.34 15.26
CA HIS A 231 9.44 22.59 15.50
C HIS A 231 10.78 22.59 14.77
N HIS A 232 11.06 23.64 14.00
CA HIS A 232 12.34 23.86 13.35
C HIS A 232 13.27 24.62 14.27
N ASN A 233 14.18 23.94 14.96
CA ASN A 233 15.00 24.52 16.04
C ASN A 233 15.85 25.71 15.58
N ALA A 234 16.47 25.64 14.41
CA ALA A 234 17.38 26.71 13.93
C ALA A 234 16.63 28.00 13.53
N LEU A 235 15.37 27.90 13.14
CA LEU A 235 14.52 29.04 12.77
C LEU A 235 13.59 29.46 13.91
N ASP A 236 13.57 28.71 14.99
CA ASP A 236 12.61 28.87 16.10
C ASP A 236 11.17 29.00 15.60
N GLN A 237 10.78 28.08 14.69
CA GLN A 237 9.52 28.16 13.96
C GLN A 237 8.73 26.86 14.10
N GLN A 238 7.44 26.98 14.39
CA GLN A 238 6.49 25.88 14.30
C GLN A 238 6.29 25.50 12.82
N MET A 239 6.33 24.19 12.55
CA MET A 239 6.10 23.61 11.24
C MET A 239 5.08 22.48 11.36
N PHE A 240 4.52 22.11 10.22
CA PHE A 240 3.52 21.06 10.12
C PHE A 240 3.96 20.01 9.09
N LEU A 241 3.70 18.73 9.37
CA LEU A 241 3.75 17.74 8.31
C LEU A 241 2.56 17.96 7.37
N ARG A 242 2.78 17.95 6.08
CA ARG A 242 1.75 18.26 5.09
C ARG A 242 0.56 17.30 5.17
N ILE A 243 -0.63 17.83 5.05
CA ILE A 243 -1.87 17.06 4.92
C ILE A 243 -2.21 16.76 3.46
N ALA A 244 -1.74 17.60 2.53
CA ALA A 244 -1.84 17.47 1.08
C ALA A 244 -0.77 18.34 0.40
N PRO A 245 -0.28 18.02 -0.81
CA PRO A 245 0.63 18.86 -1.60
C PRO A 245 -0.10 19.95 -2.42
N GLU A 246 -1.42 19.98 -2.46
CA GLU A 246 -2.30 20.74 -3.34
C GLU A 246 -1.87 22.20 -3.57
N LEU A 247 -1.73 23.00 -2.48
CA LEU A 247 -1.44 24.41 -2.61
C LEU A 247 -0.06 24.71 -3.21
N TYR A 248 0.89 23.80 -3.04
CA TYR A 248 2.21 23.92 -3.69
C TYR A 248 2.16 23.52 -5.16
N LEU A 249 1.42 22.47 -5.52
CA LEU A 249 1.26 22.03 -6.91
C LEU A 249 0.54 23.10 -7.73
N LYS A 250 -0.49 23.75 -7.18
CA LYS A 250 -1.17 24.89 -7.83
C LYS A 250 -0.24 26.08 -8.05
N ARG A 251 0.69 26.37 -7.12
CA ARG A 251 1.72 27.41 -7.32
C ARG A 251 2.63 27.09 -8.51
N LEU A 252 2.90 25.80 -8.79
CA LEU A 252 3.67 25.41 -9.96
C LEU A 252 2.89 25.64 -11.27
N ILE A 253 1.56 25.44 -11.25
CA ILE A 253 0.70 25.80 -12.39
C ILE A 253 0.72 27.32 -12.62
N VAL A 254 0.61 28.15 -11.57
CA VAL A 254 0.80 29.60 -11.68
C VAL A 254 2.18 29.94 -12.27
N GLY A 255 3.21 29.17 -11.90
CA GLY A 255 4.56 29.32 -12.41
C GLY A 255 4.78 28.89 -13.87
N GLY A 256 3.74 28.34 -14.54
CA GLY A 256 3.75 28.01 -15.96
C GLY A 256 4.01 26.54 -16.29
N PHE A 257 4.04 25.63 -15.32
CA PHE A 257 3.98 24.20 -15.61
C PHE A 257 2.54 23.81 -15.96
N GLU A 258 2.30 23.31 -17.16
CA GLU A 258 0.93 22.97 -17.59
C GLU A 258 0.39 21.68 -17.01
N ARG A 259 1.27 20.69 -16.72
CA ARG A 259 0.89 19.39 -16.16
C ARG A 259 1.93 18.93 -15.17
N VAL A 260 1.51 18.76 -13.92
CA VAL A 260 2.38 18.29 -12.84
C VAL A 260 1.71 17.16 -12.06
N PHE A 261 2.51 16.26 -11.51
CA PHE A 261 2.04 15.29 -10.54
C PHE A 261 3.10 15.01 -9.48
N GLU A 262 2.64 14.55 -8.33
CA GLU A 262 3.50 14.10 -7.23
C GLU A 262 2.92 12.82 -6.62
N ILE A 263 3.74 11.77 -6.48
CA ILE A 263 3.40 10.57 -5.71
C ILE A 263 4.23 10.63 -4.43
N ASN A 264 3.61 10.90 -3.30
CA ASN A 264 4.34 11.05 -2.06
C ASN A 264 3.46 10.80 -0.82
N ARG A 265 4.05 11.00 0.36
CA ARG A 265 3.38 10.85 1.64
C ARG A 265 2.61 12.10 2.04
N SER A 266 1.42 11.88 2.58
CA SER A 266 0.65 12.87 3.32
C SER A 266 0.37 12.34 4.73
N TYR A 267 0.11 13.26 5.66
CA TYR A 267 0.04 12.97 7.10
C TYR A 267 -1.24 13.59 7.67
N ARG A 268 -2.03 12.78 8.39
CA ARG A 268 -3.23 13.24 9.10
C ARG A 268 -3.21 12.72 10.52
N ASN A 269 -3.27 13.62 11.49
CA ASN A 269 -3.22 13.28 12.93
C ASN A 269 -4.61 12.89 13.43
N GLU A 270 -5.11 11.79 12.89
CA GLU A 270 -6.44 11.25 13.12
C GLU A 270 -6.39 9.82 13.64
N GLY A 271 -7.55 9.20 13.84
CA GLY A 271 -7.64 7.83 14.35
C GLY A 271 -7.09 6.78 13.39
N ILE A 272 -6.52 5.71 13.92
CA ILE A 272 -6.05 4.55 13.16
C ILE A 272 -7.21 3.55 13.01
N SER A 273 -7.50 3.13 11.76
CA SER A 273 -8.54 2.15 11.46
C SER A 273 -8.07 1.16 10.39
N VAL A 274 -8.96 0.28 9.96
CA VAL A 274 -8.72 -0.59 8.79
C VAL A 274 -8.63 0.19 7.49
N ARG A 275 -9.15 1.42 7.46
CA ARG A 275 -9.20 2.31 6.28
C ARG A 275 -8.21 3.47 6.36
N HIS A 276 -7.67 3.78 7.56
CA HIS A 276 -6.85 4.98 7.82
C HIS A 276 -5.55 4.64 8.51
N ASN A 277 -4.47 5.19 7.99
CA ASN A 277 -3.14 5.20 8.59
C ASN A 277 -2.67 6.67 8.67
N PRO A 278 -2.06 7.13 9.77
CA PRO A 278 -1.70 8.54 9.92
C PRO A 278 -0.70 9.05 8.89
N GLU A 279 0.02 8.15 8.26
CA GLU A 279 0.93 8.36 7.14
C GLU A 279 0.49 7.47 5.99
N PHE A 280 0.17 8.05 4.83
CA PHE A 280 -0.33 7.31 3.67
C PHE A 280 0.23 7.87 2.36
N THR A 281 0.20 7.06 1.31
CA THR A 281 0.65 7.46 -0.02
C THR A 281 -0.54 7.89 -0.86
N MET A 282 -0.43 9.08 -1.44
CA MET A 282 -1.36 9.55 -2.46
C MET A 282 -0.60 10.08 -3.68
N MET A 283 -1.28 10.15 -4.79
CA MET A 283 -0.86 10.90 -5.95
C MET A 283 -1.80 12.07 -6.10
N GLU A 284 -1.23 13.27 -6.31
CA GLU A 284 -1.99 14.41 -6.82
C GLU A 284 -1.43 14.84 -8.16
N PHE A 285 -2.32 15.26 -9.06
CA PHE A 285 -1.96 15.78 -10.37
C PHE A 285 -2.85 16.93 -10.77
N TYR A 286 -2.27 17.88 -11.50
CA TYR A 286 -2.91 19.12 -11.94
C TYR A 286 -2.61 19.34 -13.41
N ALA A 287 -3.64 19.73 -14.18
CA ALA A 287 -3.52 20.02 -15.61
C ALA A 287 -4.21 21.33 -15.95
N ALA A 288 -3.43 22.29 -16.45
CA ALA A 288 -3.97 23.53 -17.00
C ALA A 288 -4.89 23.24 -18.19
N TYR A 289 -5.95 24.04 -18.32
CA TYR A 289 -6.97 23.97 -19.37
C TYR A 289 -7.84 22.71 -19.36
N TRP A 290 -7.78 21.92 -18.24
CA TRP A 290 -8.70 20.81 -17.99
C TRP A 290 -9.77 21.22 -16.98
N ASN A 291 -10.93 20.57 -17.07
CA ASN A 291 -12.02 20.67 -16.11
C ASN A 291 -12.24 19.30 -15.42
N TYR A 292 -13.19 19.25 -14.49
CA TYR A 292 -13.50 18.04 -13.72
C TYR A 292 -13.94 16.84 -14.59
N ARG A 293 -14.50 17.06 -15.78
CA ARG A 293 -14.91 15.99 -16.70
C ARG A 293 -13.71 15.34 -17.38
N ASP A 294 -12.74 16.17 -17.80
CA ASP A 294 -11.46 15.67 -18.34
C ASP A 294 -10.73 14.84 -17.30
N LEU A 295 -10.76 15.27 -16.03
CA LEU A 295 -10.15 14.54 -14.92
C LEU A 295 -10.84 13.19 -14.69
N MET A 296 -12.17 13.10 -14.74
CA MET A 296 -12.90 11.83 -14.62
C MET A 296 -12.47 10.84 -15.72
N ASP A 297 -12.44 11.30 -16.98
CA ASP A 297 -12.02 10.48 -18.12
C ASP A 297 -10.56 9.99 -17.98
N PHE A 298 -9.69 10.86 -17.48
CA PHE A 298 -8.28 10.55 -17.29
C PHE A 298 -8.08 9.58 -16.11
N THR A 299 -8.76 9.82 -14.98
CA THR A 299 -8.67 8.98 -13.77
C THR A 299 -9.19 7.57 -14.06
N GLU A 300 -10.26 7.42 -14.82
CA GLU A 300 -10.75 6.12 -15.26
C GLU A 300 -9.70 5.35 -16.07
N LYS A 301 -9.02 6.00 -17.02
CA LYS A 301 -7.93 5.41 -17.81
C LYS A 301 -6.73 5.04 -16.94
N LEU A 302 -6.34 5.92 -16.03
CA LEU A 302 -5.24 5.72 -15.10
C LEU A 302 -5.45 4.47 -14.22
N ILE A 303 -6.64 4.32 -13.63
CA ILE A 303 -6.95 3.18 -12.77
C ILE A 303 -6.95 1.87 -13.55
N ARG A 304 -7.48 1.88 -14.78
CA ARG A 304 -7.42 0.71 -15.67
C ARG A 304 -6.00 0.32 -16.03
N ASP A 305 -5.16 1.28 -16.42
CA ASP A 305 -3.75 1.02 -16.73
C ASP A 305 -3.00 0.47 -15.52
N ALA A 306 -3.20 1.07 -14.33
CA ALA A 306 -2.60 0.60 -13.10
C ALA A 306 -3.01 -0.85 -12.76
N ALA A 307 -4.30 -1.19 -12.90
CA ALA A 307 -4.80 -2.54 -12.67
C ALA A 307 -4.19 -3.55 -13.67
N GLN A 308 -4.17 -3.20 -14.95
CA GLN A 308 -3.61 -4.07 -16.00
C GLN A 308 -2.12 -4.35 -15.77
N ARG A 309 -1.35 -3.36 -15.35
CA ARG A 309 0.10 -3.51 -15.08
C ARG A 309 0.40 -4.23 -13.77
N ALA A 310 -0.40 -3.98 -12.74
CA ALA A 310 -0.17 -4.56 -11.41
C ALA A 310 -0.58 -6.03 -11.32
N VAL A 311 -1.78 -6.36 -11.83
CA VAL A 311 -2.43 -7.67 -11.66
C VAL A 311 -2.86 -8.35 -12.95
N GLY A 312 -2.71 -7.69 -14.11
CA GLY A 312 -2.93 -8.27 -15.43
C GLY A 312 -4.40 -8.42 -15.85
N THR A 313 -5.34 -7.83 -15.09
CA THR A 313 -6.79 -7.94 -15.39
C THR A 313 -7.54 -6.69 -14.94
N LEU A 314 -8.67 -6.42 -15.62
CA LEU A 314 -9.66 -5.41 -15.26
C LEU A 314 -10.88 -6.01 -14.54
N GLN A 315 -10.96 -7.34 -14.46
CA GLN A 315 -11.97 -8.08 -13.73
C GLN A 315 -11.38 -8.48 -12.38
N LEU A 316 -11.75 -7.76 -11.34
CA LEU A 316 -11.24 -7.96 -10.00
C LEU A 316 -12.24 -8.71 -9.13
N SER A 317 -11.76 -9.31 -8.06
CA SER A 317 -12.58 -9.76 -6.94
C SER A 317 -12.11 -9.02 -5.69
N TYR A 318 -13.04 -8.44 -4.95
CA TYR A 318 -12.75 -7.83 -3.67
C TYR A 318 -13.71 -8.35 -2.61
N ALA A 319 -13.19 -8.88 -1.51
CA ALA A 319 -13.97 -9.54 -0.46
C ALA A 319 -14.96 -10.59 -1.01
N GLY A 320 -14.56 -11.32 -2.06
CA GLY A 320 -15.37 -12.35 -2.71
C GLY A 320 -16.46 -11.83 -3.66
N GLN A 321 -16.54 -10.52 -3.89
CA GLN A 321 -17.51 -9.92 -4.82
C GLN A 321 -16.79 -9.35 -6.07
N PRO A 322 -17.39 -9.44 -7.26
CA PRO A 322 -16.79 -8.96 -8.50
C PRO A 322 -16.77 -7.43 -8.58
N VAL A 323 -15.66 -6.88 -9.06
CA VAL A 323 -15.48 -5.47 -9.44
C VAL A 323 -15.00 -5.41 -10.88
N ASP A 324 -15.74 -4.74 -11.75
CA ASP A 324 -15.49 -4.66 -13.18
C ASP A 324 -14.97 -3.28 -13.59
N LEU A 325 -13.65 -3.15 -13.73
CA LEU A 325 -13.02 -1.91 -14.19
C LEU A 325 -13.08 -1.73 -15.72
N ALA A 326 -13.49 -2.75 -16.48
CA ALA A 326 -13.56 -2.67 -17.94
C ALA A 326 -14.78 -1.87 -18.41
N LYS A 327 -15.86 -1.86 -17.63
CA LYS A 327 -17.06 -1.06 -17.93
C LYS A 327 -16.82 0.41 -17.68
N PRO A 328 -17.51 1.32 -18.40
CA PRO A 328 -17.51 2.75 -18.07
C PRO A 328 -17.89 2.97 -16.62
N PHE A 329 -17.15 3.83 -15.93
CA PHE A 329 -17.47 4.20 -14.56
C PHE A 329 -18.76 5.02 -14.55
N GLU A 330 -19.66 4.69 -13.64
CA GLU A 330 -20.93 5.40 -13.52
C GLU A 330 -20.69 6.85 -13.04
N ARG A 331 -21.55 7.78 -13.47
CA ARG A 331 -21.48 9.20 -13.09
C ARG A 331 -22.84 9.63 -12.59
N LEU A 332 -22.91 9.98 -11.31
CA LEU A 332 -24.13 10.39 -10.63
C LEU A 332 -23.87 11.66 -9.84
N THR A 333 -24.85 12.53 -9.77
CA THR A 333 -24.86 13.57 -8.74
C THR A 333 -25.20 12.97 -7.38
N ILE A 334 -24.88 13.67 -6.29
CA ILE A 334 -25.27 13.24 -4.93
C ILE A 334 -26.77 12.94 -4.88
N ARG A 335 -27.59 13.84 -5.45
CA ARG A 335 -29.04 13.68 -5.50
C ARG A 335 -29.47 12.44 -6.27
N GLU A 336 -28.91 12.19 -7.46
CA GLU A 336 -29.21 11.00 -8.28
C GLU A 336 -28.78 9.72 -7.56
N ALA A 337 -27.65 9.72 -6.88
CA ALA A 337 -27.17 8.58 -6.11
C ALA A 337 -28.14 8.25 -4.94
N ILE A 338 -28.63 9.25 -4.21
CA ILE A 338 -29.65 9.06 -3.18
C ILE A 338 -30.92 8.47 -3.78
N LEU A 339 -31.42 9.03 -4.88
CA LEU A 339 -32.64 8.55 -5.54
C LEU A 339 -32.52 7.11 -6.04
N LYS A 340 -31.34 6.75 -6.54
CA LYS A 340 -31.08 5.39 -7.07
C LYS A 340 -30.94 4.32 -5.99
N HIS A 341 -30.32 4.65 -4.86
CA HIS A 341 -29.92 3.68 -3.85
C HIS A 341 -30.75 3.71 -2.56
N THR A 342 -31.73 4.63 -2.47
CA THR A 342 -32.63 4.74 -1.31
C THR A 342 -34.08 4.90 -1.75
N GLU A 343 -34.99 4.82 -0.78
CA GLU A 343 -36.43 5.04 -1.00
C GLU A 343 -36.84 6.50 -0.72
N ALA A 344 -35.89 7.46 -0.71
CA ALA A 344 -36.16 8.85 -0.39
C ALA A 344 -37.16 9.52 -1.37
N GLY A 345 -37.09 9.17 -2.65
CA GLY A 345 -37.93 9.76 -3.68
C GLY A 345 -37.84 11.30 -3.67
N ALA A 346 -38.95 11.97 -3.89
CA ALA A 346 -39.01 13.45 -3.88
C ALA A 346 -38.64 14.10 -2.52
N ASN A 347 -38.62 13.32 -1.43
CA ASN A 347 -38.25 13.82 -0.10
C ASN A 347 -36.77 14.20 0.00
N VAL A 348 -35.94 13.79 -0.97
CA VAL A 348 -34.53 14.20 -1.03
C VAL A 348 -34.36 15.74 -1.06
N ASP A 349 -35.35 16.44 -1.53
CA ASP A 349 -35.34 17.91 -1.63
C ASP A 349 -36.12 18.58 -0.45
N ASP A 350 -36.59 17.81 0.53
CA ASP A 350 -37.28 18.27 1.72
C ASP A 350 -36.36 18.30 2.95
N LYS A 351 -35.94 19.49 3.35
CA LYS A 351 -35.06 19.72 4.49
C LYS A 351 -35.61 19.11 5.80
N PRO A 352 -36.88 19.35 6.20
CA PRO A 352 -37.47 18.69 7.38
C PRO A 352 -37.43 17.17 7.34
N TRP A 353 -37.70 16.58 6.18
CA TRP A 353 -37.65 15.13 6.01
C TRP A 353 -36.22 14.59 6.18
N LEU A 354 -35.22 15.22 5.54
CA LEU A 354 -33.81 14.83 5.66
C LEU A 354 -33.34 14.89 7.10
N ILE A 355 -33.66 15.97 7.86
CA ILE A 355 -33.33 16.05 9.28
C ILE A 355 -33.92 14.88 10.07
N ASN A 356 -35.19 14.55 9.81
CA ASN A 356 -35.85 13.43 10.49
C ASN A 356 -35.24 12.08 10.07
N ALA A 357 -34.88 11.90 8.81
CA ALA A 357 -34.22 10.70 8.30
C ALA A 357 -32.85 10.51 8.94
N LEU A 358 -32.02 11.57 8.98
CA LEU A 358 -30.71 11.56 9.62
C LEU A 358 -30.78 11.25 11.12
N ARG A 359 -31.78 11.80 11.84
CA ARG A 359 -32.01 11.46 13.25
C ARG A 359 -32.37 10.00 13.46
N LYS A 360 -33.15 9.40 12.55
CA LYS A 360 -33.51 7.95 12.62
C LYS A 360 -32.31 7.03 12.46
N ILE A 361 -31.27 7.45 11.76
CA ILE A 361 -30.03 6.68 11.54
C ILE A 361 -28.92 7.04 12.54
N GLY A 362 -29.23 7.86 13.55
CA GLY A 362 -28.37 8.07 14.71
C GLY A 362 -27.67 9.42 14.82
N LEU A 363 -27.86 10.33 13.86
CA LEU A 363 -27.30 11.68 13.96
C LEU A 363 -28.14 12.55 14.91
N SER A 364 -27.51 13.53 15.56
CA SER A 364 -28.16 14.35 16.58
C SER A 364 -28.02 15.84 16.32
N GLU A 365 -29.00 16.62 16.79
CA GLU A 365 -28.96 18.08 16.72
C GLU A 365 -27.80 18.68 17.53
N GLU A 366 -27.50 18.08 18.70
CA GLU A 366 -26.45 18.57 19.60
C GLU A 366 -25.06 18.45 18.98
N LYS A 367 -24.77 17.26 18.38
CA LYS A 367 -23.47 16.95 17.78
C LYS A 367 -23.36 17.47 16.34
N ASP A 368 -24.39 17.24 15.53
CA ASP A 368 -24.32 17.39 14.08
C ASP A 368 -24.93 18.69 13.56
N LYS A 369 -25.59 19.45 14.45
CA LYS A 369 -26.18 20.78 14.14
C LYS A 369 -27.13 20.74 12.91
N LEU A 370 -27.93 19.69 12.78
CA LEU A 370 -28.73 19.38 11.59
C LEU A 370 -29.63 20.54 11.12
N SER A 371 -30.27 21.26 12.05
CA SER A 371 -31.16 22.35 11.73
C SER A 371 -30.45 23.58 11.13
N ALA A 372 -29.16 23.76 11.48
CA ALA A 372 -28.33 24.86 10.97
C ALA A 372 -27.73 24.55 9.59
N ARG A 373 -27.73 23.32 9.14
CA ARG A 373 -27.17 22.90 7.86
C ARG A 373 -28.02 23.36 6.68
N SER A 374 -27.39 23.57 5.53
CA SER A 374 -28.09 23.77 4.27
C SER A 374 -28.77 22.49 3.79
N LEU A 375 -29.67 22.55 2.83
CA LEU A 375 -30.28 21.39 2.20
C LEU A 375 -29.18 20.50 1.57
N ALA A 376 -28.27 21.12 0.84
CA ALA A 376 -27.20 20.42 0.15
C ALA A 376 -26.26 19.69 1.13
N SER A 377 -25.88 20.32 2.26
CA SER A 377 -25.09 19.69 3.31
C SER A 377 -25.82 18.47 3.94
N LEU A 378 -27.12 18.56 4.15
CA LEU A 378 -27.92 17.43 4.65
C LEU A 378 -28.03 16.30 3.63
N GLN A 379 -28.09 16.62 2.34
CA GLN A 379 -28.04 15.62 1.27
C GLN A 379 -26.70 14.86 1.27
N VAL A 380 -25.57 15.56 1.45
CA VAL A 380 -24.26 14.93 1.60
C VAL A 380 -24.25 14.00 2.80
N MET A 381 -24.65 14.47 3.97
CA MET A 381 -24.68 13.62 5.18
C MET A 381 -25.58 12.39 4.98
N TYR A 382 -26.73 12.57 4.32
CA TYR A 382 -27.63 11.45 4.05
C TYR A 382 -27.04 10.46 3.03
N PHE A 383 -26.30 10.96 2.02
CA PHE A 383 -25.56 10.15 1.08
C PHE A 383 -24.45 9.33 1.77
N GLU A 384 -23.62 9.96 2.57
CA GLU A 384 -22.53 9.32 3.30
C GLU A 384 -23.05 8.17 4.18
N GLU A 385 -24.13 8.37 4.91
CA GLU A 385 -24.68 7.41 5.83
C GLU A 385 -25.52 6.28 5.17
N THR A 386 -26.07 6.51 3.96
CA THR A 386 -27.03 5.57 3.38
C THR A 386 -26.69 5.01 2.03
N VAL A 387 -25.79 5.65 1.28
CA VAL A 387 -25.49 5.33 -0.12
C VAL A 387 -24.03 4.89 -0.30
N GLU A 388 -23.07 5.54 0.34
CA GLU A 388 -21.64 5.31 0.13
C GLU A 388 -21.28 3.82 0.10
N GLU A 389 -21.68 3.06 1.12
CA GLU A 389 -21.37 1.62 1.24
C GLU A 389 -22.00 0.76 0.13
N LYS A 390 -23.01 1.27 -0.58
CA LYS A 390 -23.70 0.58 -1.67
C LYS A 390 -23.01 0.76 -3.03
N LEU A 391 -22.09 1.71 -3.14
CA LEU A 391 -21.35 1.99 -4.38
C LEU A 391 -20.25 0.95 -4.59
N TRP A 392 -20.65 -0.25 -4.99
CA TRP A 392 -19.71 -1.36 -5.17
C TRP A 392 -18.89 -1.27 -6.46
N GLN A 393 -19.56 -0.95 -7.57
CA GLN A 393 -18.89 -0.73 -8.86
C GLN A 393 -18.34 0.70 -8.95
N PRO A 394 -17.30 0.94 -9.78
CA PRO A 394 -16.71 2.27 -9.92
C PRO A 394 -17.75 3.32 -10.28
N THR A 395 -17.90 4.34 -9.43
CA THR A 395 -18.91 5.39 -9.57
C THR A 395 -18.32 6.74 -9.18
N PHE A 396 -18.39 7.71 -10.07
CA PHE A 396 -18.11 9.11 -9.77
C PHE A 396 -19.36 9.77 -9.20
N ILE A 397 -19.22 10.39 -8.04
CA ILE A 397 -20.25 11.19 -7.39
C ILE A 397 -19.91 12.66 -7.57
N MET A 398 -20.81 13.41 -8.20
CA MET A 398 -20.57 14.79 -8.64
C MET A 398 -21.46 15.78 -7.87
N GLU A 399 -21.17 17.08 -8.06
CA GLU A 399 -21.97 18.20 -7.58
C GLU A 399 -21.98 18.31 -6.05
N HIS A 400 -20.79 18.28 -5.47
CA HIS A 400 -20.62 18.56 -4.05
C HIS A 400 -20.94 20.04 -3.74
N PRO A 401 -21.55 20.34 -2.59
CA PRO A 401 -21.88 21.71 -2.20
C PRO A 401 -20.65 22.61 -2.11
N THR A 402 -20.82 23.87 -2.50
CA THR A 402 -19.76 24.88 -2.44
C THR A 402 -19.28 25.13 -1.00
N GLU A 403 -20.18 25.07 -0.03
CA GLU A 403 -19.87 25.29 1.40
C GLU A 403 -18.88 24.28 2.00
N ILE A 404 -18.80 23.06 1.44
CA ILE A 404 -17.87 22.01 1.88
C ILE A 404 -16.71 21.77 0.89
N SER A 405 -16.57 22.63 -0.10
CA SER A 405 -15.59 22.50 -1.18
C SER A 405 -14.77 23.78 -1.36
N PRO A 406 -13.96 24.19 -0.35
CA PRO A 406 -13.38 25.53 -0.29
C PRO A 406 -12.34 25.82 -1.40
N LEU A 407 -11.80 24.80 -2.06
CA LEU A 407 -10.77 24.93 -3.11
C LEU A 407 -11.30 24.64 -4.52
N ALA A 408 -12.56 24.19 -4.63
CA ALA A 408 -13.18 23.85 -5.90
C ALA A 408 -13.96 25.03 -6.49
N ARG A 409 -13.94 25.16 -7.82
CA ARG A 409 -14.72 26.14 -8.56
C ARG A 409 -16.22 25.87 -8.41
N ALA A 410 -17.01 26.91 -8.11
CA ALA A 410 -18.47 26.84 -8.19
C ALA A 410 -18.91 26.63 -9.64
N ASN A 411 -20.03 25.92 -9.84
CA ASN A 411 -20.63 25.80 -11.17
C ASN A 411 -21.24 27.16 -11.60
N ASP A 412 -21.01 27.55 -12.85
CA ASP A 412 -21.43 28.87 -13.34
C ASP A 412 -22.96 29.04 -13.40
N GLU A 413 -23.71 27.94 -13.63
CA GLU A 413 -25.18 27.97 -13.72
C GLU A 413 -25.85 27.72 -12.36
N ARG A 414 -25.17 26.93 -11.49
CA ARG A 414 -25.66 26.52 -10.17
C ARG A 414 -24.57 26.76 -9.13
N PRO A 415 -24.36 27.98 -8.67
CA PRO A 415 -23.26 28.35 -7.79
C PRO A 415 -23.32 27.71 -6.39
N GLU A 416 -24.44 27.08 -6.01
CA GLU A 416 -24.57 26.30 -4.78
C GLU A 416 -23.81 24.97 -4.80
N VAL A 417 -23.43 24.48 -5.99
CA VAL A 417 -22.63 23.26 -6.18
C VAL A 417 -21.33 23.58 -6.90
N THR A 418 -20.35 22.70 -6.73
CA THR A 418 -19.03 22.80 -7.35
C THR A 418 -18.86 21.83 -8.51
N GLU A 419 -17.94 22.12 -9.40
CA GLU A 419 -17.43 21.22 -10.42
C GLU A 419 -16.44 20.22 -9.79
N ARG A 420 -16.94 19.37 -8.89
CA ARG A 420 -16.18 18.39 -8.11
C ARG A 420 -16.78 17.00 -8.25
N PHE A 421 -15.93 16.01 -8.22
CA PHE A 421 -16.31 14.61 -8.11
C PHE A 421 -15.49 13.89 -7.03
N GLU A 422 -16.07 12.83 -6.49
CA GLU A 422 -15.38 11.80 -5.74
C GLU A 422 -15.60 10.45 -6.42
N LEU A 423 -14.55 9.65 -6.53
CA LEU A 423 -14.62 8.30 -7.09
C LEU A 423 -14.78 7.27 -5.98
N TYR A 424 -15.86 6.53 -6.04
CA TYR A 424 -16.17 5.44 -5.12
C TYR A 424 -16.01 4.08 -5.82
N ILE A 425 -15.38 3.12 -5.14
CA ILE A 425 -15.30 1.71 -5.54
C ILE A 425 -15.37 0.88 -4.26
N THR A 426 -16.16 -0.18 -4.24
CA THR A 426 -16.35 -1.06 -3.07
C THR A 426 -16.76 -0.31 -1.79
N GLY A 427 -17.64 0.70 -1.92
CA GLY A 427 -18.12 1.54 -0.83
C GLY A 427 -17.02 2.38 -0.16
N ARG A 428 -16.04 2.84 -0.93
CA ARG A 428 -14.93 3.66 -0.43
C ARG A 428 -14.53 4.69 -1.47
N GLU A 429 -14.14 5.87 -1.02
CA GLU A 429 -13.53 6.91 -1.83
C GLU A 429 -12.10 6.50 -2.26
N PHE A 430 -11.81 6.57 -3.54
CA PHE A 430 -10.50 6.29 -4.16
C PHE A 430 -9.81 7.53 -4.69
N GLY A 431 -10.57 8.54 -5.04
CA GLY A 431 -10.05 9.78 -5.56
C GLY A 431 -11.06 10.91 -5.45
N ASN A 432 -10.55 12.13 -5.43
CA ASN A 432 -11.30 13.37 -5.35
C ASN A 432 -10.67 14.36 -6.34
N GLY A 433 -11.48 14.97 -7.18
CA GLY A 433 -10.97 15.91 -8.17
C GLY A 433 -12.01 16.98 -8.52
N PHE A 434 -11.53 18.13 -8.97
CA PHE A 434 -12.39 19.26 -9.29
C PHE A 434 -11.73 20.20 -10.29
N SER A 435 -12.59 21.03 -10.94
CA SER A 435 -12.13 22.27 -11.55
C SER A 435 -11.68 23.20 -10.44
N GLU A 436 -10.44 23.69 -10.53
CA GLU A 436 -9.82 24.48 -9.47
C GLU A 436 -10.41 25.88 -9.38
N LEU A 437 -10.61 26.36 -8.15
CA LEU A 437 -10.92 27.74 -7.91
C LEU A 437 -9.69 28.59 -8.25
N ASN A 438 -9.81 29.46 -9.26
CA ASN A 438 -8.75 30.35 -9.71
C ASN A 438 -9.05 31.84 -9.54
N ASP A 439 -10.20 32.17 -8.92
CA ASP A 439 -10.54 33.53 -8.48
C ASP A 439 -9.90 33.79 -7.12
N ALA A 440 -8.91 34.69 -7.07
CA ALA A 440 -8.19 35.05 -5.86
C ALA A 440 -9.08 35.67 -4.77
N GLU A 441 -10.08 36.47 -5.16
CA GLU A 441 -10.98 37.14 -4.22
C GLU A 441 -11.97 36.15 -3.60
N ASP A 442 -12.56 35.26 -4.41
CA ASP A 442 -13.42 34.18 -3.90
C ASP A 442 -12.61 33.23 -3.00
N GLN A 443 -11.38 32.85 -3.39
CA GLN A 443 -10.51 32.02 -2.56
C GLN A 443 -10.19 32.65 -1.20
N ALA A 444 -9.92 33.97 -1.19
CA ALA A 444 -9.69 34.70 0.06
C ALA A 444 -10.94 34.69 0.95
N ALA A 445 -12.12 34.89 0.36
CA ALA A 445 -13.39 34.84 1.08
C ALA A 445 -13.64 33.45 1.69
N ARG A 446 -13.39 32.37 0.94
CA ARG A 446 -13.55 31.00 1.44
C ARG A 446 -12.55 30.65 2.53
N PHE A 447 -11.28 31.08 2.43
CA PHE A 447 -10.32 30.90 3.51
C PHE A 447 -10.73 31.65 4.79
N ASN A 448 -11.29 32.87 4.67
CA ASN A 448 -11.82 33.56 5.83
C ASN A 448 -12.98 32.79 6.49
N ALA A 449 -13.87 32.20 5.68
CA ALA A 449 -14.95 31.36 6.20
C ALA A 449 -14.40 30.11 6.94
N GLN A 450 -13.33 29.48 6.43
CA GLN A 450 -12.64 28.36 7.08
C GLN A 450 -12.00 28.79 8.42
N VAL A 451 -11.33 29.93 8.47
CA VAL A 451 -10.76 30.47 9.72
C VAL A 451 -11.86 30.72 10.75
N ASN A 452 -12.99 31.31 10.35
CA ASN A 452 -14.14 31.50 11.25
C ASN A 452 -14.70 30.17 11.77
N ALA A 453 -14.76 29.12 10.93
CA ALA A 453 -15.18 27.80 11.37
C ALA A 453 -14.19 27.20 12.38
N LYS A 454 -12.88 27.40 12.16
CA LYS A 454 -11.82 26.97 13.07
C LYS A 454 -11.92 27.65 14.42
N ASP A 455 -12.15 28.96 14.44
CA ASP A 455 -12.33 29.75 15.68
C ASP A 455 -13.62 29.34 16.43
N ALA A 456 -14.61 28.79 15.69
CA ALA A 456 -15.83 28.22 16.25
C ALA A 456 -15.66 26.74 16.72
N GLY A 457 -14.44 26.19 16.66
CA GLY A 457 -14.09 24.86 17.19
C GLY A 457 -14.01 23.73 16.16
N ASP A 458 -13.94 24.04 14.88
CA ASP A 458 -13.65 23.06 13.84
C ASP A 458 -12.12 22.86 13.68
N ASP A 459 -11.56 21.88 14.36
CA ASP A 459 -10.11 21.59 14.34
C ASP A 459 -9.58 21.17 12.95
N GLU A 460 -10.43 20.73 12.04
CA GLU A 460 -10.07 20.27 10.69
C GLU A 460 -10.14 21.38 9.64
N ALA A 461 -10.78 22.51 9.96
CA ALA A 461 -10.90 23.65 9.05
C ALA A 461 -9.52 24.24 8.68
N MET A 462 -9.41 24.72 7.44
CA MET A 462 -8.16 25.20 6.87
C MET A 462 -7.68 26.52 7.50
N TYR A 463 -6.39 26.75 7.39
CA TYR A 463 -5.75 28.02 7.73
C TYR A 463 -5.79 28.96 6.50
N TYR A 464 -5.67 30.27 6.77
CA TYR A 464 -5.50 31.25 5.68
C TYR A 464 -4.05 31.23 5.17
N ASP A 465 -3.85 30.87 3.92
CA ASP A 465 -2.52 30.92 3.25
C ASP A 465 -2.42 32.18 2.38
N HIS A 466 -1.82 33.23 2.94
CA HIS A 466 -1.63 34.52 2.26
C HIS A 466 -0.74 34.41 1.02
N ASP A 467 0.23 33.51 1.02
CA ASP A 467 1.12 33.32 -0.11
C ASP A 467 0.42 32.61 -1.28
N PHE A 468 -0.48 31.68 -0.97
CA PHE A 468 -1.28 31.03 -1.99
C PHE A 468 -2.26 32.01 -2.65
N VAL A 469 -2.94 32.84 -1.86
CA VAL A 469 -3.84 33.89 -2.42
C VAL A 469 -3.04 34.85 -3.29
N ARG A 470 -1.89 35.32 -2.83
CA ARG A 470 -0.98 36.15 -3.62
C ARG A 470 -0.54 35.45 -4.92
N ALA A 471 -0.29 34.14 -4.90
CA ALA A 471 0.02 33.41 -6.10
C ALA A 471 -1.14 33.41 -7.11
N LEU A 472 -2.38 33.23 -6.65
CA LEU A 472 -3.57 33.32 -7.50
C LEU A 472 -3.76 34.72 -8.10
N GLU A 473 -3.35 35.78 -7.40
CA GLU A 473 -3.41 37.19 -7.92
C GLU A 473 -2.49 37.37 -9.14
N TYR A 474 -1.43 36.56 -9.32
CA TYR A 474 -0.64 36.55 -10.56
C TYR A 474 -1.36 35.84 -11.72
N GLY A 475 -2.44 35.14 -11.45
CA GLY A 475 -3.26 34.44 -12.43
C GLY A 475 -2.90 32.96 -12.54
N MET A 476 -3.84 32.08 -12.17
CA MET A 476 -3.78 30.66 -12.46
C MET A 476 -4.69 30.37 -13.66
N PRO A 477 -4.21 29.70 -14.71
CA PRO A 477 -5.08 29.30 -15.82
C PRO A 477 -6.22 28.40 -15.32
N PRO A 478 -7.33 28.28 -16.06
CA PRO A 478 -8.32 27.24 -15.76
C PRO A 478 -7.60 25.90 -15.61
N THR A 479 -7.83 25.22 -14.50
CA THR A 479 -7.03 24.04 -14.14
C THR A 479 -7.94 22.97 -13.54
N GLY A 480 -7.71 21.72 -13.88
CA GLY A 480 -8.28 20.57 -13.19
C GLY A 480 -7.23 19.91 -12.30
N GLY A 481 -7.61 19.55 -11.07
CA GLY A 481 -6.77 18.83 -10.13
C GLY A 481 -7.45 17.60 -9.54
N CYS A 482 -6.69 16.55 -9.29
CA CYS A 482 -7.23 15.30 -8.73
C CYS A 482 -6.22 14.62 -7.81
N GLY A 483 -6.70 14.17 -6.66
CA GLY A 483 -5.99 13.30 -5.73
C GLY A 483 -6.47 11.85 -5.84
N VAL A 484 -5.54 10.89 -5.87
CA VAL A 484 -5.82 9.45 -5.89
C VAL A 484 -5.09 8.77 -4.75
N GLY A 485 -5.83 8.04 -3.90
CA GLY A 485 -5.28 7.29 -2.79
C GLY A 485 -4.59 6.01 -3.25
N ILE A 486 -3.26 6.01 -3.33
CA ILE A 486 -2.48 4.84 -3.79
C ILE A 486 -2.68 3.64 -2.87
N ASP A 487 -2.71 3.84 -1.55
CA ASP A 487 -2.90 2.73 -0.62
C ASP A 487 -4.28 2.07 -0.79
N ARG A 488 -5.34 2.87 -0.98
CA ARG A 488 -6.70 2.36 -1.25
C ARG A 488 -6.75 1.61 -2.59
N LEU A 489 -6.11 2.16 -3.63
CA LEU A 489 -5.99 1.46 -4.92
C LEU A 489 -5.31 0.10 -4.75
N MET A 490 -4.25 0.02 -3.97
CA MET A 490 -3.56 -1.24 -3.70
C MET A 490 -4.41 -2.22 -2.90
N MET A 491 -5.24 -1.73 -1.95
CA MET A 491 -6.20 -2.60 -1.24
C MET A 491 -7.15 -3.29 -2.23
N LEU A 492 -7.67 -2.55 -3.19
CA LEU A 492 -8.55 -3.08 -4.24
C LEU A 492 -7.82 -4.10 -5.12
N LEU A 493 -6.67 -3.71 -5.69
CA LEU A 493 -5.93 -4.52 -6.66
C LEU A 493 -5.38 -5.83 -6.07
N THR A 494 -5.20 -5.90 -4.76
CA THR A 494 -4.61 -7.06 -4.07
C THR A 494 -5.58 -7.77 -3.10
N ASP A 495 -6.87 -7.47 -3.21
CA ASP A 495 -7.92 -8.01 -2.33
C ASP A 495 -7.52 -7.93 -0.84
N SER A 496 -7.12 -6.75 -0.41
CA SER A 496 -6.62 -6.53 0.95
C SER A 496 -7.65 -5.76 1.78
N PRO A 497 -8.18 -6.36 2.86
CA PRO A 497 -9.26 -5.75 3.64
C PRO A 497 -8.81 -4.56 4.49
N SER A 498 -7.51 -4.46 4.79
CA SER A 498 -6.94 -3.42 5.64
C SER A 498 -5.83 -2.66 4.94
N ILE A 499 -5.78 -1.34 5.15
CA ILE A 499 -4.68 -0.49 4.68
C ILE A 499 -3.31 -0.94 5.23
N ARG A 500 -3.28 -1.59 6.40
CA ARG A 500 -2.07 -2.15 7.01
C ARG A 500 -1.48 -3.31 6.20
N ASP A 501 -2.29 -3.96 5.38
CA ASP A 501 -1.83 -5.06 4.51
C ASP A 501 -0.99 -4.55 3.35
N VAL A 502 -1.24 -3.33 2.88
CA VAL A 502 -0.59 -2.72 1.72
C VAL A 502 0.49 -1.68 2.07
N ILE A 503 0.67 -1.39 3.34
CA ILE A 503 1.78 -0.57 3.88
C ILE A 503 2.80 -1.51 4.51
N LEU A 504 4.08 -1.37 4.13
CA LEU A 504 5.15 -2.25 4.64
C LEU A 504 5.24 -2.18 6.17
N PHE A 505 5.31 -0.99 6.73
CA PHE A 505 5.41 -0.74 8.17
C PHE A 505 4.29 0.23 8.59
N PRO A 506 3.07 -0.28 8.84
CA PRO A 506 1.95 0.56 9.26
C PRO A 506 2.14 1.09 10.68
N ALA A 507 1.48 2.19 10.99
CA ALA A 507 1.43 2.70 12.36
C ALA A 507 0.66 1.73 13.25
N LEU A 508 1.24 1.42 14.40
CA LEU A 508 0.68 0.51 15.41
C LEU A 508 0.79 1.15 16.79
N ARG A 509 -0.10 0.77 17.69
CA ARG A 509 0.05 1.11 19.12
C ARG A 509 1.33 0.48 19.65
N ARG A 510 1.96 1.12 20.65
CA ARG A 510 3.12 0.53 21.33
C ARG A 510 2.70 -0.79 21.98
N GLU A 511 3.61 -1.75 22.01
CA GLU A 511 3.46 -2.96 22.84
C GLU A 511 3.43 -2.51 24.30
N SER A 512 2.43 -2.95 25.05
CA SER A 512 2.30 -2.69 26.49
C SER A 512 3.30 -3.51 27.30
#